data_6f53ba510245bc939530e6afe5fa42cd
#
_entry.id   6f53ba510245bc939530e6afe5fa42cd
#
_cell.length_a   1.000
_cell.length_b   1.000
_cell.length_c   1.000
_cell.angle_alpha   90.00
_cell.angle_beta   90.00
_cell.angle_gamma   90.00
#
_symmetry.space_group_name_H-M   'P 1'
#
loop_
_entity.id
_entity.type
_entity.pdbx_description
1 polymer ?
#
loop_
_entity_poly.entity_id
_entity_poly.type
_entity_poly.pdbx_seq_one_letter_code
_entity_poly.pdbx_strand_id
1 'polypeptide(L)'
;ISIDLGKEITAIKNVTVNEPYFPGHFSYHPVMPGVLIVEALAQAAALLSFKTMDAKPTEDSVYYFAGIDNVRFKKPVYPGDQIILNVKIERILKGIWKYRGTATVDNEVVAEANMMCILKEINK
;
A
#
# COMPACT_ATOMS: atom_id res chain seq x y z
N ILE A 1 -3.38 -12.39 -4.67
CA ILE A 1 -3.07 -11.16 -5.40
C ILE A 1 -3.70 -11.20 -6.77
N SER A 2 -4.36 -10.14 -7.15
CA SER A 2 -4.94 -9.95 -8.48
C SER A 2 -4.44 -8.63 -9.04
N ILE A 3 -3.89 -8.65 -10.25
CA ILE A 3 -3.33 -7.44 -10.87
C ILE A 3 -3.97 -7.24 -12.24
N ASP A 4 -4.52 -6.05 -12.43
CA ASP A 4 -4.98 -5.57 -13.73
C ASP A 4 -3.97 -4.52 -14.19
N LEU A 5 -3.08 -4.90 -15.11
CA LEU A 5 -1.97 -4.08 -15.53
C LEU A 5 -2.43 -2.71 -16.04
N GLY A 6 -1.79 -1.66 -15.56
CA GLY A 6 -2.14 -0.28 -15.90
C GLY A 6 -3.35 0.26 -15.15
N LYS A 7 -3.99 -0.52 -14.31
CA LYS A 7 -5.22 -0.12 -13.61
C LYS A 7 -5.16 -0.30 -12.11
N GLU A 8 -5.09 -1.54 -11.62
CA GLU A 8 -5.20 -1.77 -10.19
C GLU A 8 -4.57 -3.08 -9.74
N ILE A 9 -4.30 -3.16 -8.45
CA ILE A 9 -3.87 -4.36 -7.76
C ILE A 9 -4.77 -4.58 -6.54
N THR A 10 -5.11 -5.82 -6.28
CA THR A 10 -5.77 -6.24 -5.05
C THR A 10 -4.90 -7.29 -4.37
N ALA A 11 -4.57 -7.06 -3.12
CA ALA A 11 -3.74 -7.96 -2.33
C ALA A 11 -4.40 -8.21 -0.99
N ILE A 12 -3.96 -9.26 -0.31
CA ILE A 12 -4.50 -9.66 0.98
C ILE A 12 -3.39 -9.63 2.01
N LYS A 13 -3.66 -9.04 3.17
CA LYS A 13 -2.79 -9.04 4.33
C LYS A 13 -3.56 -9.63 5.51
N ASN A 14 -3.06 -10.74 6.06
CA ASN A 14 -3.62 -11.33 7.28
C ASN A 14 -2.91 -10.72 8.48
N VAL A 15 -3.69 -10.30 9.46
CA VAL A 15 -3.17 -9.70 10.70
C VAL A 15 -3.15 -10.77 11.78
N THR A 16 -1.97 -11.04 12.36
CA THR A 16 -1.80 -12.07 13.38
C THR A 16 -1.30 -11.46 14.68
N VAL A 17 -1.61 -12.11 15.80
CA VAL A 17 -1.17 -11.68 17.12
C VAL A 17 0.34 -11.80 17.30
N ASN A 18 1.00 -12.62 16.46
CA ASN A 18 2.43 -12.85 16.53
C ASN A 18 3.28 -11.78 15.85
N GLU A 19 2.66 -10.78 15.26
CA GLU A 19 3.41 -9.68 14.64
C GLU A 19 4.10 -8.86 15.73
N PRO A 20 5.36 -8.41 15.48
CA PRO A 20 6.20 -7.85 16.56
C PRO A 20 5.66 -6.59 17.24
N TYR A 21 4.82 -5.83 16.56
CA TYR A 21 4.29 -4.58 17.12
C TYR A 21 3.19 -4.79 18.17
N PHE A 22 2.52 -5.94 18.19
CA PHE A 22 1.41 -6.14 19.12
C PHE A 22 1.83 -6.20 20.59
N PRO A 23 2.95 -6.86 20.97
CA PRO A 23 3.34 -6.87 22.38
C PRO A 23 3.62 -5.49 22.97
N GLY A 24 4.02 -4.52 22.14
CA GLY A 24 4.32 -3.17 22.59
C GLY A 24 3.26 -2.14 22.26
N HIS A 25 2.15 -2.54 21.65
CA HIS A 25 1.12 -1.61 21.19
C HIS A 25 -0.26 -2.06 21.69
N PHE A 26 -0.70 -1.43 22.79
CA PHE A 26 -1.96 -1.77 23.45
C PHE A 26 -2.06 -3.26 23.80
N SER A 27 -1.21 -3.74 24.73
CA SER A 27 -1.08 -5.16 25.05
C SER A 27 -2.40 -5.81 25.49
N TYR A 28 -3.32 -5.06 26.11
CA TYR A 28 -4.63 -5.55 26.52
C TYR A 28 -5.70 -5.38 25.44
N HIS A 29 -5.39 -4.65 24.37
CA HIS A 29 -6.32 -4.35 23.28
C HIS A 29 -5.52 -4.14 21.99
N PRO A 30 -4.94 -5.24 21.44
CA PRO A 30 -4.03 -5.11 20.32
C PRO A 30 -4.73 -4.61 19.06
N VAL A 31 -4.14 -3.59 18.44
CA VAL A 31 -4.61 -3.01 17.18
C VAL A 31 -3.43 -2.85 16.27
N MET A 32 -3.65 -3.07 14.97
CA MET A 32 -2.60 -2.83 13.98
C MET A 32 -2.37 -1.33 13.83
N PRO A 33 -1.12 -0.83 13.97
CA PRO A 33 -0.85 0.59 13.74
C PRO A 33 -1.22 1.02 12.33
N GLY A 34 -1.88 2.18 12.22
CA GLY A 34 -2.35 2.68 10.92
C GLY A 34 -1.23 2.92 9.93
N VAL A 35 -0.05 3.34 10.42
CA VAL A 35 1.11 3.58 9.55
C VAL A 35 1.53 2.31 8.80
N LEU A 36 1.34 1.12 9.39
CA LEU A 36 1.67 -0.14 8.74
C LEU A 36 0.67 -0.49 7.63
N ILE A 37 -0.58 -0.05 7.78
CA ILE A 37 -1.58 -0.22 6.72
C ILE A 37 -1.18 0.64 5.51
N VAL A 38 -0.77 1.88 5.75
CA VAL A 38 -0.32 2.78 4.69
C VAL A 38 0.93 2.23 4.01
N GLU A 39 1.87 1.68 4.78
CA GLU A 39 3.06 1.04 4.22
C GLU A 39 2.68 -0.14 3.31
N ALA A 40 1.73 -0.97 3.73
CA ALA A 40 1.27 -2.08 2.92
C ALA A 40 0.63 -1.61 1.61
N LEU A 41 -0.15 -0.53 1.65
CA LEU A 41 -0.71 0.09 0.45
C LEU A 41 0.39 0.61 -0.48
N ALA A 42 1.43 1.22 0.08
CA ALA A 42 2.56 1.71 -0.69
C ALA A 42 3.32 0.59 -1.38
N GLN A 43 3.52 -0.53 -0.69
CA GLN A 43 4.17 -1.70 -1.28
C GLN A 43 3.33 -2.29 -2.42
N ALA A 44 2.02 -2.32 -2.26
CA ALA A 44 1.12 -2.77 -3.32
C ALA A 44 1.19 -1.84 -4.54
N ALA A 45 1.26 -0.53 -4.31
CA ALA A 45 1.42 0.45 -5.38
C ALA A 45 2.72 0.24 -6.14
N ALA A 46 3.82 -0.01 -5.43
CA ALA A 46 5.11 -0.28 -6.06
C ALA A 46 5.05 -1.55 -6.92
N LEU A 47 4.46 -2.62 -6.40
CA LEU A 47 4.32 -3.86 -7.14
C LEU A 47 3.50 -3.67 -8.42
N LEU A 48 2.39 -2.95 -8.32
CA LEU A 48 1.56 -2.64 -9.48
C LEU A 48 2.35 -1.87 -10.54
N SER A 49 3.14 -0.89 -10.12
CA SER A 49 3.92 -0.07 -11.05
C SER A 49 4.98 -0.90 -11.77
N PHE A 50 5.75 -1.70 -11.06
CA PHE A 50 6.78 -2.53 -11.67
C PHE A 50 6.20 -3.58 -12.60
N LYS A 51 5.09 -4.19 -12.23
CA LYS A 51 4.42 -5.17 -13.09
C LYS A 51 3.82 -4.51 -14.33
N THR A 52 3.23 -3.33 -14.18
CA THR A 52 2.64 -2.59 -15.30
C THR A 52 3.72 -2.18 -16.32
N MET A 53 4.89 -1.77 -15.85
CA MET A 53 6.00 -1.38 -16.71
C MET A 53 6.79 -2.58 -17.25
N ASP A 54 6.52 -3.78 -16.74
CA ASP A 54 7.33 -4.96 -17.01
C ASP A 54 8.81 -4.71 -16.70
N ALA A 55 9.04 -4.01 -15.58
CA ALA A 55 10.36 -3.58 -15.17
C ALA A 55 10.70 -4.15 -13.80
N LYS A 56 12.00 -4.26 -13.53
CA LYS A 56 12.52 -4.65 -12.23
C LYS A 56 13.35 -3.52 -11.65
N PRO A 57 13.37 -3.35 -10.32
CA PRO A 57 14.32 -2.41 -9.72
C PRO A 57 15.73 -2.83 -10.09
N THR A 58 16.50 -1.91 -10.65
CA THR A 58 17.88 -2.16 -11.05
C THR A 58 18.79 -1.07 -10.50
N GLU A 59 20.10 -1.21 -10.73
CA GLU A 59 21.04 -0.16 -10.37
C GLU A 59 20.80 1.13 -11.14
N ASP A 60 20.16 1.04 -12.28
CA ASP A 60 19.93 2.19 -13.18
C ASP A 60 18.61 2.90 -12.92
N SER A 61 17.73 2.32 -12.10
CA SER A 61 16.44 2.93 -11.83
C SER A 61 16.06 2.77 -10.38
N VAL A 62 15.44 3.81 -9.82
CA VAL A 62 14.94 3.81 -8.45
C VAL A 62 13.47 4.19 -8.48
N TYR A 63 12.67 3.41 -7.76
CA TYR A 63 11.28 3.72 -7.55
C TYR A 63 11.16 4.64 -6.34
N TYR A 64 10.69 5.85 -6.59
CA TYR A 64 10.59 6.86 -5.55
C TYR A 64 9.17 6.98 -5.05
N PHE A 65 9.00 6.79 -3.74
CA PHE A 65 7.74 7.08 -3.08
C PHE A 65 7.77 8.56 -2.68
N ALA A 66 7.08 9.40 -3.44
CA ALA A 66 7.22 10.85 -3.32
C ALA A 66 6.28 11.49 -2.30
N GLY A 67 5.15 10.84 -1.99
CA GLY A 67 4.26 11.43 -1.00
C GLY A 67 2.99 10.63 -0.75
N ILE A 68 2.38 10.93 0.40
CA ILE A 68 1.09 10.39 0.83
C ILE A 68 0.21 11.58 1.20
N ASP A 69 -1.05 11.54 0.79
CA ASP A 69 -1.99 12.61 1.01
C ASP A 69 -3.36 12.04 1.33
N ASN A 70 -4.19 12.83 2.01
CA ASN A 70 -5.57 12.46 2.34
C ASN A 70 -5.68 11.10 3.03
N VAL A 71 -4.78 10.84 3.98
CA VAL A 71 -4.81 9.60 4.76
C VAL A 71 -5.97 9.67 5.74
N ARG A 72 -6.81 8.63 5.75
CA ARG A 72 -7.93 8.51 6.68
C ARG A 72 -7.95 7.13 7.29
N PHE A 73 -8.02 7.07 8.62
CA PHE A 73 -8.20 5.85 9.38
C PHE A 73 -9.61 5.85 9.94
N LYS A 74 -10.44 4.93 9.45
CA LYS A 74 -11.87 4.93 9.79
C LYS A 74 -12.22 3.93 10.87
N LYS A 75 -11.50 2.80 10.91
CA LYS A 75 -11.77 1.75 11.89
C LYS A 75 -10.47 1.06 12.30
N PRO A 76 -10.38 0.59 13.54
CA PRO A 76 -9.22 -0.19 13.97
C PRO A 76 -9.18 -1.57 13.30
N VAL A 77 -7.98 -2.13 13.19
CA VAL A 77 -7.74 -3.46 12.63
C VAL A 77 -7.12 -4.32 13.73
N TYR A 78 -7.65 -5.51 13.91
CA TYR A 78 -7.28 -6.41 15.00
C TYR A 78 -6.65 -7.70 14.50
N PRO A 79 -5.92 -8.43 15.36
CA PRO A 79 -5.49 -9.79 15.03
C PRO A 79 -6.69 -10.66 14.63
N GLY A 80 -6.51 -11.45 13.59
CA GLY A 80 -7.58 -12.26 13.01
C GLY A 80 -8.26 -11.60 11.82
N ASP A 81 -8.11 -10.30 11.67
CA ASP A 81 -8.67 -9.60 10.52
C ASP A 81 -7.90 -9.92 9.25
N GLN A 82 -8.60 -10.00 8.15
CA GLN A 82 -8.01 -10.08 6.82
C GLN A 82 -8.23 -8.74 6.13
N ILE A 83 -7.15 -8.06 5.81
CA ILE A 83 -7.21 -6.78 5.12
C ILE A 83 -7.12 -7.01 3.63
N ILE A 84 -8.06 -6.48 2.89
CA ILE A 84 -7.97 -6.43 1.44
C ILE A 84 -7.44 -5.06 1.06
N LEU A 85 -6.27 -5.07 0.41
CA LEU A 85 -5.59 -3.87 -0.06
C LEU A 85 -5.89 -3.68 -1.53
N ASN A 86 -6.47 -2.56 -1.89
CA ASN A 86 -6.72 -2.22 -3.27
C ASN A 86 -6.03 -0.91 -3.61
N VAL A 87 -5.23 -0.92 -4.67
CA VAL A 87 -4.56 0.29 -5.16
C VAL A 87 -4.91 0.45 -6.63
N LYS A 88 -5.44 1.61 -6.96
CA LYS A 88 -5.79 1.97 -8.33
C LYS A 88 -4.88 3.08 -8.82
N ILE A 89 -4.40 2.94 -10.06
CA ILE A 89 -3.68 4.02 -10.72
C ILE A 89 -4.71 5.03 -11.18
N GLU A 90 -4.61 6.24 -10.65
CA GLU A 90 -5.50 7.33 -11.07
C GLU A 90 -4.94 8.08 -12.27
N ARG A 91 -3.60 8.22 -12.32
CA ARG A 91 -2.98 9.04 -13.34
C ARG A 91 -1.51 8.73 -13.47
N ILE A 92 -1.02 8.71 -14.70
CA ILE A 92 0.41 8.63 -15.00
C ILE A 92 0.73 9.79 -15.94
N LEU A 93 1.65 10.67 -15.53
CA LEU A 93 2.04 11.81 -16.35
C LEU A 93 3.52 12.12 -16.10
N LYS A 94 4.33 12.02 -17.16
CA LYS A 94 5.76 12.38 -17.13
C LYS A 94 6.53 11.70 -15.99
N GLY A 95 6.31 10.40 -15.82
CA GLY A 95 6.99 9.64 -14.77
C GLY A 95 6.39 9.80 -13.38
N ILE A 96 5.36 10.61 -13.22
CA ILE A 96 4.66 10.78 -11.95
C ILE A 96 3.42 9.90 -11.96
N TRP A 97 3.35 9.01 -10.98
CA TRP A 97 2.26 8.04 -10.83
C TRP A 97 1.42 8.40 -9.63
N LYS A 98 0.13 8.58 -9.82
CA LYS A 98 -0.81 8.86 -8.72
C LYS A 98 -1.74 7.68 -8.52
N TYR A 99 -1.96 7.34 -7.24
CA TYR A 99 -2.74 6.18 -6.85
C TYR A 99 -3.79 6.52 -5.80
N ARG A 100 -4.85 5.73 -5.80
CA ARG A 100 -5.81 5.69 -4.71
C ARG A 100 -5.71 4.34 -4.02
N GLY A 101 -5.34 4.33 -2.74
CA GLY A 101 -5.26 3.12 -1.94
C GLY A 101 -6.42 3.01 -0.97
N THR A 102 -6.98 1.82 -0.86
CA THR A 102 -8.09 1.52 0.05
C THR A 102 -7.84 0.20 0.74
N ALA A 103 -7.99 0.18 2.05
CA ALA A 103 -7.91 -1.04 2.85
C ALA A 103 -9.29 -1.35 3.41
N THR A 104 -9.74 -2.60 3.26
CA THR A 104 -11.05 -3.03 3.73
C THR A 104 -10.94 -4.29 4.59
N VAL A 105 -11.83 -4.40 5.58
CA VAL A 105 -12.03 -5.60 6.39
C VAL A 105 -13.53 -5.87 6.39
N ASP A 106 -13.94 -7.09 6.01
CA ASP A 106 -15.35 -7.48 5.94
C ASP A 106 -16.18 -6.48 5.12
N ASN A 107 -15.65 -6.06 3.98
CA ASN A 107 -16.28 -5.11 3.04
C ASN A 107 -16.47 -3.69 3.60
N GLU A 108 -15.83 -3.37 4.73
CA GLU A 108 -15.86 -2.01 5.27
C GLU A 108 -14.49 -1.36 5.12
N VAL A 109 -14.48 -0.11 4.68
CA VAL A 109 -13.22 0.65 4.55
C VAL A 109 -12.69 0.95 5.95
N VAL A 110 -11.46 0.50 6.23
CA VAL A 110 -10.78 0.78 7.50
C VAL A 110 -9.73 1.88 7.34
N ALA A 111 -9.18 2.04 6.14
CA ALA A 111 -8.21 3.09 5.86
C ALA A 111 -8.19 3.41 4.38
N GLU A 112 -7.80 4.62 4.05
CA GLU A 112 -7.60 5.05 2.67
C GLU A 112 -6.53 6.12 2.58
N ALA A 113 -5.88 6.23 1.42
CA ALA A 113 -4.83 7.21 1.19
C ALA A 113 -4.67 7.48 -0.30
N ASN A 114 -4.27 8.69 -0.61
CA ASN A 114 -3.75 9.03 -1.93
C ASN A 114 -2.23 8.91 -1.87
N MET A 115 -1.63 8.38 -2.92
CA MET A 115 -0.19 8.18 -2.98
C MET A 115 0.34 8.70 -4.30
N MET A 116 1.59 9.12 -4.27
CA MET A 116 2.27 9.60 -5.47
C MET A 116 3.68 9.02 -5.49
N CYS A 117 4.08 8.49 -6.63
CA CYS A 117 5.42 7.96 -6.82
C CYS A 117 6.04 8.55 -8.07
N ILE A 118 7.35 8.68 -8.05
CA ILE A 118 8.12 9.14 -9.20
C ILE A 118 9.15 8.06 -9.52
N LEU A 119 9.14 7.57 -10.75
CA LEU A 119 10.19 6.69 -11.21
C LEU A 119 11.35 7.54 -11.71
N LYS A 120 12.53 7.28 -11.16
CA LYS A 120 13.71 8.07 -11.45
C LYS A 120 14.87 7.16 -11.81
N GLU A 121 15.54 7.46 -12.91
CA GLU A 121 16.77 6.78 -13.30
C GLU A 121 17.97 7.44 -12.63
N ILE A 122 18.92 6.60 -12.21
CA ILE A 122 20.08 7.07 -11.48
C ILE A 122 21.29 7.30 -12.39
N ASN A 123 21.50 6.40 -13.34
CA ASN A 123 22.68 6.43 -14.21
C ASN A 123 22.30 6.92 -15.59
N LYS A 124 22.54 8.16 -15.83
CA LYS A 124 22.30 8.77 -17.12
C LYS A 124 23.53 9.44 -17.66
#